data_5d622972a8305cad19d147f00bf6c906
#
_entry.id   5d622972a8305cad19d147f00bf6c906
#
_cell.length_a   1.000
_cell.length_b   1.000
_cell.length_c   1.000
_cell.angle_alpha   90.00
_cell.angle_beta   90.00
_cell.angle_gamma   90.00
#
_symmetry.space_group_name_H-M   'P 1'
#
loop_
_entity.id
_entity.type
_entity.pdbx_description
1 polymer ?
#
loop_
_entity_poly.entity_id
_entity_poly.type
_entity_poly.pdbx_seq_one_letter_code
_entity_poly.pdbx_strand_id
1 'polypeptide(L)'
;MKKSNVKNKIAIYPGTFDPITNGHIDIIERASKLFDQLIVSVATNLNKKPMFSTMERVEIIKKSVKNIKNVSVDTFSGLLIDYCNKKKAFVLIRGLRAISDFENEFQMALMNRKIDKNIETVFLMPSEEYTYLSSSLIKEIASLNGDVSNFVSNFVNKKMKGKIKC
;
A
#
# COMPACT_ATOMS: atom_id res chain seq x y z
N MET A 1 -26.02 6.81 30.55
CA MET A 1 -24.80 6.37 29.84
C MET A 1 -24.69 7.20 28.57
N LYS A 2 -23.72 8.12 28.46
CA LYS A 2 -23.44 8.85 27.22
C LYS A 2 -22.86 7.87 26.20
N LYS A 3 -23.56 7.63 25.10
CA LYS A 3 -22.96 6.94 23.93
C LYS A 3 -21.76 7.78 23.50
N SER A 4 -20.55 7.27 23.73
CA SER A 4 -19.34 7.84 23.16
C SER A 4 -19.51 7.84 21.64
N ASN A 5 -19.46 9.03 21.06
CA ASN A 5 -19.35 9.20 19.61
C ASN A 5 -17.99 8.58 19.19
N VAL A 6 -17.97 7.29 18.93
CA VAL A 6 -16.78 6.60 18.40
C VAL A 6 -16.61 7.13 16.99
N LYS A 7 -15.73 8.12 16.82
CA LYS A 7 -15.32 8.55 15.46
C LYS A 7 -14.77 7.33 14.74
N ASN A 8 -15.35 6.97 13.59
CA ASN A 8 -14.80 5.93 12.72
C ASN A 8 -13.32 6.19 12.48
N LYS A 9 -12.48 5.25 12.87
CA LYS A 9 -11.03 5.32 12.67
C LYS A 9 -10.70 4.89 11.26
N ILE A 10 -10.55 5.87 10.36
CA ILE A 10 -10.18 5.66 8.96
C ILE A 10 -8.67 5.80 8.83
N ALA A 11 -8.01 4.83 8.19
CA ALA A 11 -6.61 4.91 7.83
C ALA A 11 -6.42 4.82 6.31
N ILE A 12 -5.32 5.41 5.83
CA ILE A 12 -4.90 5.35 4.43
C ILE A 12 -3.59 4.58 4.36
N TYR A 13 -3.52 3.60 3.48
CA TYR A 13 -2.28 2.92 3.09
C TYR A 13 -1.88 3.35 1.68
N PRO A 14 -1.03 4.39 1.55
CA PRO A 14 -0.61 4.90 0.26
C PRO A 14 0.58 4.11 -0.28
N GLY A 15 0.60 3.86 -1.57
CA GLY A 15 1.72 3.19 -2.23
C GLY A 15 1.63 3.19 -3.74
N THR A 16 2.70 2.76 -4.39
CA THR A 16 2.71 2.56 -5.84
C THR A 16 2.05 1.24 -6.23
N PHE A 17 2.29 0.18 -5.45
CA PHE A 17 1.74 -1.19 -5.65
C PHE A 17 1.94 -1.70 -7.09
N ASP A 18 3.17 -1.70 -7.56
CA ASP A 18 3.53 -2.06 -8.94
C ASP A 18 4.51 -3.25 -9.00
N PRO A 19 4.01 -4.48 -8.81
CA PRO A 19 2.67 -4.85 -8.34
C PRO A 19 2.51 -4.86 -6.81
N ILE A 20 1.29 -5.11 -6.35
CA ILE A 20 1.03 -5.50 -4.96
C ILE A 20 1.66 -6.88 -4.70
N THR A 21 2.29 -7.06 -3.52
CA THR A 21 2.98 -8.28 -3.09
C THR A 21 2.30 -8.89 -1.87
N ASN A 22 2.66 -10.13 -1.51
CA ASN A 22 2.16 -10.77 -0.29
C ASN A 22 2.50 -9.95 0.97
N GLY A 23 3.66 -9.28 0.99
CA GLY A 23 4.01 -8.36 2.08
C GLY A 23 3.08 -7.14 2.19
N HIS A 24 2.62 -6.59 1.06
CA HIS A 24 1.60 -5.54 1.09
C HIS A 24 0.26 -6.06 1.60
N ILE A 25 -0.12 -7.28 1.20
CA ILE A 25 -1.38 -7.91 1.63
C ILE A 25 -1.35 -8.16 3.14
N ASP A 26 -0.25 -8.68 3.68
CA ASP A 26 -0.06 -8.88 5.12
C ASP A 26 -0.25 -7.56 5.91
N ILE A 27 0.36 -6.47 5.48
CA ILE A 27 0.15 -5.14 6.08
C ILE A 27 -1.32 -4.70 6.00
N ILE A 28 -1.98 -4.91 4.85
CA ILE A 28 -3.39 -4.56 4.66
C ILE A 28 -4.28 -5.36 5.62
N GLU A 29 -4.07 -6.66 5.74
CA GLU A 29 -4.84 -7.53 6.64
C GLU A 29 -4.66 -7.13 8.10
N ARG A 30 -3.44 -6.79 8.52
CA ARG A 30 -3.15 -6.34 9.89
C ARG A 30 -3.73 -4.96 10.17
N ALA A 31 -3.55 -4.00 9.25
CA ALA A 31 -4.13 -2.67 9.37
C ALA A 31 -5.67 -2.72 9.41
N SER A 32 -6.29 -3.60 8.62
CA SER A 32 -7.75 -3.74 8.60
C SER A 32 -8.36 -4.18 9.94
N LYS A 33 -7.58 -4.85 10.80
CA LYS A 33 -8.00 -5.24 12.15
C LYS A 33 -7.89 -4.12 13.19
N LEU A 34 -7.10 -3.07 12.88
CA LEU A 34 -6.84 -1.95 13.78
C LEU A 34 -7.76 -0.74 13.54
N PHE A 35 -8.34 -0.66 12.35
CA PHE A 35 -9.13 0.49 11.89
C PHE A 35 -10.51 0.04 11.41
N ASP A 36 -11.50 0.91 11.59
CA ASP A 36 -12.88 0.64 11.13
C ASP A 36 -12.96 0.64 9.60
N GLN A 37 -12.11 1.44 8.94
CA GLN A 37 -11.97 1.48 7.48
C GLN A 37 -10.51 1.69 7.08
N LEU A 38 -10.03 0.94 6.10
CA LEU A 38 -8.74 1.12 5.48
C LEU A 38 -8.91 1.47 3.99
N ILE A 39 -8.28 2.57 3.56
CA ILE A 39 -8.24 2.98 2.16
C ILE A 39 -6.85 2.67 1.60
N VAL A 40 -6.73 1.66 0.74
CA VAL A 40 -5.51 1.39 -0.01
C VAL A 40 -5.47 2.33 -1.21
N SER A 41 -4.52 3.28 -1.21
CA SER A 41 -4.50 4.39 -2.16
C SER A 41 -3.32 4.29 -3.11
N VAL A 42 -3.62 4.08 -4.41
CA VAL A 42 -2.61 3.98 -5.46
C VAL A 42 -2.14 5.39 -5.85
N ALA A 43 -0.86 5.67 -5.62
CA ALA A 43 -0.24 6.92 -6.06
C ALA A 43 -0.06 6.93 -7.59
N THR A 44 -0.53 8.01 -8.22
CA THR A 44 -0.26 8.29 -9.64
C THR A 44 0.93 9.22 -9.72
N ASN A 45 2.14 8.66 -9.93
CA ASN A 45 3.35 9.45 -10.10
C ASN A 45 3.73 9.49 -11.58
N LEU A 46 3.72 10.68 -12.15
CA LEU A 46 4.02 10.92 -13.58
C LEU A 46 5.49 10.66 -13.93
N ASN A 47 6.39 10.69 -12.95
CA ASN A 47 7.83 10.54 -13.16
C ASN A 47 8.33 9.08 -13.13
N LYS A 48 7.47 8.11 -12.84
CA LYS A 48 7.82 6.68 -12.84
C LYS A 48 7.14 6.00 -14.03
N LYS A 49 7.87 5.09 -14.68
CA LYS A 49 7.30 4.16 -15.67
C LYS A 49 6.94 2.85 -14.96
N PRO A 50 5.72 2.71 -14.44
CA PRO A 50 5.30 1.48 -13.78
C PRO A 50 5.07 0.36 -14.80
N MET A 51 5.19 -0.90 -14.38
CA MET A 51 4.84 -2.08 -15.20
C MET A 51 3.34 -2.11 -15.51
N PHE A 52 2.52 -1.74 -14.53
CA PHE A 52 1.07 -1.71 -14.65
C PHE A 52 0.55 -0.28 -14.62
N SER A 53 -0.40 0.03 -15.51
CA SER A 53 -1.13 1.29 -15.47
C SER A 53 -1.84 1.47 -14.12
N THR A 54 -2.23 2.69 -13.79
CA THR A 54 -2.97 2.97 -12.55
C THR A 54 -4.23 2.13 -12.42
N MET A 55 -4.99 1.98 -13.51
CA MET A 55 -6.22 1.19 -13.53
C MET A 55 -5.96 -0.31 -13.33
N GLU A 56 -4.91 -0.84 -13.94
CA GLU A 56 -4.51 -2.24 -13.74
C GLU A 56 -4.09 -2.48 -12.29
N ARG A 57 -3.34 -1.57 -11.68
CA ARG A 57 -2.94 -1.67 -10.27
C ARG A 57 -4.16 -1.67 -9.33
N VAL A 58 -5.12 -0.78 -9.58
CA VAL A 58 -6.38 -0.74 -8.82
C VAL A 58 -7.16 -2.05 -8.97
N GLU A 59 -7.29 -2.58 -10.19
CA GLU A 59 -7.96 -3.88 -10.44
C GLU A 59 -7.27 -5.01 -9.68
N ILE A 60 -5.93 -5.06 -9.77
CA ILE A 60 -5.11 -6.07 -9.12
C ILE A 60 -5.30 -6.01 -7.59
N ILE A 61 -5.24 -4.82 -7.00
CA ILE A 61 -5.42 -4.64 -5.56
C ILE A 61 -6.84 -5.07 -5.16
N LYS A 62 -7.87 -4.58 -5.84
CA LYS A 62 -9.28 -4.95 -5.55
C LYS A 62 -9.48 -6.45 -5.53
N LYS A 63 -8.89 -7.19 -6.48
CA LYS A 63 -8.97 -8.65 -6.51
C LYS A 63 -8.20 -9.30 -5.36
N SER A 64 -7.04 -8.73 -4.99
CA SER A 64 -6.20 -9.27 -3.92
C SER A 64 -6.85 -9.11 -2.54
N VAL A 65 -7.60 -8.04 -2.31
CA VAL A 65 -8.20 -7.71 -1.00
C VAL A 65 -9.71 -7.95 -0.92
N LYS A 66 -10.32 -8.60 -1.91
CA LYS A 66 -11.78 -8.78 -2.04
C LYS A 66 -12.47 -9.40 -0.83
N ASN A 67 -11.75 -10.20 -0.04
CA ASN A 67 -12.26 -10.89 1.14
C ASN A 67 -12.17 -10.04 2.41
N ILE A 68 -11.58 -8.83 2.36
CA ILE A 68 -11.41 -7.95 3.52
C ILE A 68 -12.48 -6.86 3.46
N LYS A 69 -13.53 -6.99 4.27
CA LYS A 69 -14.78 -6.21 4.15
C LYS A 69 -14.62 -4.70 4.34
N ASN A 70 -13.70 -4.27 5.21
CA ASN A 70 -13.49 -2.87 5.57
C ASN A 70 -12.34 -2.21 4.80
N VAL A 71 -11.87 -2.84 3.71
CA VAL A 71 -10.84 -2.30 2.83
C VAL A 71 -11.47 -1.79 1.53
N SER A 72 -11.17 -0.55 1.19
CA SER A 72 -11.51 0.07 -0.09
C SER A 72 -10.23 0.43 -0.86
N VAL A 73 -10.34 0.52 -2.18
CA VAL A 73 -9.21 0.85 -3.06
C VAL A 73 -9.54 2.12 -3.84
N ASP A 74 -8.63 3.08 -3.79
CA ASP A 74 -8.76 4.38 -4.43
C ASP A 74 -7.44 4.80 -5.11
N THR A 75 -7.47 5.93 -5.81
CA THR A 75 -6.29 6.53 -6.43
C THR A 75 -6.12 7.97 -5.95
N PHE A 76 -4.90 8.47 -5.93
CA PHE A 76 -4.65 9.87 -5.71
C PHE A 76 -3.48 10.38 -6.55
N SER A 77 -3.52 11.68 -6.84
CA SER A 77 -2.45 12.45 -7.47
C SER A 77 -2.15 13.67 -6.63
N GLY A 78 -0.95 14.22 -6.79
CA GLY A 78 -0.51 15.39 -6.02
C GLY A 78 -0.08 15.03 -4.59
N LEU A 79 -0.26 15.97 -3.67
CA LEU A 79 0.22 15.84 -2.30
C LEU A 79 -0.66 14.88 -1.50
N LEU A 80 -0.03 13.93 -0.82
CA LEU A 80 -0.72 12.93 0.02
C LEU A 80 -1.57 13.59 1.11
N ILE A 81 -1.09 14.68 1.69
CA ILE A 81 -1.79 15.38 2.76
C ILE A 81 -3.12 15.98 2.28
N ASP A 82 -3.16 16.54 1.08
CA ASP A 82 -4.41 17.07 0.49
C ASP A 82 -5.43 15.95 0.28
N TYR A 83 -4.94 14.78 -0.15
CA TYR A 83 -5.79 13.60 -0.27
C TYR A 83 -6.33 13.13 1.09
N CYS A 84 -5.49 13.11 2.14
CA CYS A 84 -5.90 12.78 3.51
C CYS A 84 -7.01 13.72 4.00
N ASN A 85 -6.84 15.01 3.80
CA ASN A 85 -7.82 16.04 4.17
C ASN A 85 -9.15 15.84 3.42
N LYS A 86 -9.10 15.58 2.11
CA LYS A 86 -10.28 15.26 1.29
C LYS A 86 -11.02 14.02 1.80
N LYS A 87 -10.30 13.00 2.24
CA LYS A 87 -10.88 11.76 2.79
C LYS A 87 -11.26 11.86 4.26
N LYS A 88 -10.87 12.93 4.96
CA LYS A 88 -11.00 13.10 6.42
C LYS A 88 -10.37 11.93 7.18
N ALA A 89 -9.25 11.43 6.69
CA ALA A 89 -8.50 10.30 7.20
C ALA A 89 -7.09 10.74 7.54
N PHE A 90 -6.78 10.84 8.81
CA PHE A 90 -5.55 11.47 9.33
C PHE A 90 -4.52 10.45 9.80
N VAL A 91 -4.74 9.17 9.59
CA VAL A 91 -3.79 8.10 9.90
C VAL A 91 -3.25 7.50 8.63
N LEU A 92 -1.92 7.55 8.48
CA LEU A 92 -1.19 6.91 7.38
C LEU A 92 -0.58 5.60 7.86
N ILE A 93 -0.78 4.54 7.10
CA ILE A 93 -0.11 3.26 7.30
C ILE A 93 1.10 3.18 6.40
N ARG A 94 2.24 2.78 6.97
CA ARG A 94 3.48 2.54 6.22
C ARG A 94 4.06 1.19 6.62
N GLY A 95 4.48 0.40 5.64
CA GLY A 95 5.20 -0.84 5.89
C GLY A 95 6.70 -0.57 6.07
N LEU A 96 7.29 -1.10 7.14
CA LEU A 96 8.74 -1.09 7.36
C LEU A 96 9.27 -2.51 7.21
N ARG A 97 10.16 -2.73 6.25
CA ARG A 97 10.75 -4.05 5.95
C ARG A 97 12.16 -4.20 6.51
N ALA A 98 12.96 -3.15 6.42
CA ALA A 98 14.35 -3.13 6.82
C ALA A 98 14.75 -1.78 7.43
N ILE A 99 15.90 -1.76 8.11
CA ILE A 99 16.45 -0.53 8.69
C ILE A 99 16.71 0.52 7.60
N SER A 100 17.10 0.10 6.39
CA SER A 100 17.31 1.01 5.25
C SER A 100 16.05 1.74 4.77
N ASP A 101 14.86 1.16 5.00
CA ASP A 101 13.60 1.83 4.68
C ASP A 101 13.25 2.89 5.75
N PHE A 102 13.71 2.69 6.99
CA PHE A 102 13.29 3.48 8.14
C PHE A 102 13.65 4.96 8.01
N GLU A 103 14.85 5.30 7.60
CA GLU A 103 15.28 6.69 7.52
C GLU A 103 14.39 7.52 6.58
N ASN A 104 14.13 7.00 5.37
CA ASN A 104 13.28 7.67 4.39
C ASN A 104 11.82 7.76 4.87
N GLU A 105 11.29 6.68 5.44
CA GLU A 105 9.91 6.63 5.93
C GLU A 105 9.73 7.55 7.15
N PHE A 106 10.72 7.63 8.02
CA PHE A 106 10.72 8.51 9.18
C PHE A 106 10.78 9.98 8.76
N GLN A 107 11.66 10.36 7.81
CA GLN A 107 11.69 11.70 7.25
C GLN A 107 10.34 12.09 6.64
N MET A 108 9.74 11.20 5.86
CA MET A 108 8.42 11.44 5.26
C MET A 108 7.34 11.63 6.32
N ALA A 109 7.35 10.83 7.39
CA ALA A 109 6.40 10.97 8.50
C ALA A 109 6.53 12.33 9.20
N LEU A 110 7.76 12.76 9.50
CA LEU A 110 8.03 14.08 10.09
C LEU A 110 7.59 15.21 9.16
N MET A 111 7.87 15.11 7.86
CA MET A 111 7.46 16.09 6.87
C MET A 111 5.95 16.19 6.76
N ASN A 112 5.25 15.06 6.68
CA ASN A 112 3.80 15.01 6.62
C ASN A 112 3.18 15.70 7.85
N ARG A 113 3.67 15.39 9.07
CA ARG A 113 3.22 16.03 10.31
C ARG A 113 3.55 17.51 10.35
N LYS A 114 4.66 17.95 9.75
CA LYS A 114 5.01 19.37 9.66
C LYS A 114 4.07 20.15 8.76
N ILE A 115 3.59 19.52 7.68
CA ILE A 115 2.62 20.11 6.74
C ILE A 115 1.22 20.16 7.38
N ASP A 116 0.78 19.06 8.02
CA ASP A 116 -0.48 19.00 8.75
C ASP A 116 -0.30 18.26 10.08
N LYS A 117 -0.46 19.00 11.19
CA LYS A 117 -0.27 18.48 12.56
C LYS A 117 -1.25 17.37 12.95
N ASN A 118 -2.36 17.22 12.22
CA ASN A 118 -3.33 16.17 12.49
C ASN A 118 -2.93 14.83 11.89
N ILE A 119 -1.95 14.80 10.98
CA ILE A 119 -1.51 13.57 10.34
C ILE A 119 -0.59 12.77 11.27
N GLU A 120 -1.00 11.52 11.51
CA GLU A 120 -0.21 10.53 12.25
C GLU A 120 0.20 9.39 11.31
N THR A 121 1.44 8.91 11.48
CA THR A 121 1.95 7.77 10.70
C THR A 121 2.14 6.58 11.63
N VAL A 122 1.53 5.46 11.26
CA VAL A 122 1.68 4.18 11.94
C VAL A 122 2.52 3.26 11.06
N PHE A 123 3.64 2.82 11.62
CA PHE A 123 4.52 1.86 10.97
C PHE A 123 4.12 0.44 11.36
N LEU A 124 3.91 -0.42 10.36
CA LEU A 124 3.66 -1.84 10.56
C LEU A 124 4.79 -2.65 9.92
N MET A 125 5.35 -3.56 10.69
CA MET A 125 6.31 -4.53 10.16
C MET A 125 5.55 -5.69 9.51
N PRO A 126 5.88 -6.09 8.28
CA PRO A 126 5.34 -7.32 7.70
C PRO A 126 5.79 -8.54 8.49
N SER A 127 5.12 -9.66 8.27
CA SER A 127 5.57 -10.95 8.78
C SER A 127 6.98 -11.26 8.27
N GLU A 128 7.76 -12.01 9.06
CA GLU A 128 9.19 -12.26 8.81
C GLU A 128 9.45 -12.77 7.39
N GLU A 129 8.62 -13.66 6.90
CA GLU A 129 8.68 -14.24 5.55
C GLU A 129 8.54 -13.21 4.40
N TYR A 130 8.07 -11.99 4.69
CA TYR A 130 7.87 -10.93 3.69
C TYR A 130 8.80 -9.72 3.87
N THR A 131 9.69 -9.73 4.84
CA THR A 131 10.56 -8.58 5.15
C THR A 131 11.50 -8.21 4.01
N TYR A 132 11.92 -9.18 3.21
CA TYR A 132 12.82 -8.97 2.06
C TYR A 132 12.08 -8.65 0.74
N LEU A 133 10.74 -8.69 0.73
CA LEU A 133 9.97 -8.50 -0.50
C LEU A 133 9.86 -7.01 -0.88
N SER A 134 10.16 -6.72 -2.14
CA SER A 134 9.84 -5.44 -2.75
C SER A 134 9.26 -5.64 -4.15
N SER A 135 8.38 -4.72 -4.57
CA SER A 135 7.86 -4.75 -5.95
C SER A 135 8.97 -4.65 -6.99
N SER A 136 10.03 -3.91 -6.70
CA SER A 136 11.18 -3.77 -7.60
C SER A 136 11.93 -5.08 -7.78
N LEU A 137 12.27 -5.75 -6.67
CA LEU A 137 12.93 -7.05 -6.69
C LEU A 137 12.09 -8.11 -7.41
N ILE A 138 10.79 -8.14 -7.15
CA ILE A 138 9.87 -9.09 -7.81
C ILE A 138 9.81 -8.84 -9.32
N LYS A 139 9.76 -7.57 -9.76
CA LYS A 139 9.84 -7.25 -11.19
C LYS A 139 11.15 -7.66 -11.83
N GLU A 140 12.26 -7.45 -11.14
CA GLU A 140 13.58 -7.86 -11.60
C GLU A 140 13.67 -9.37 -11.79
N ILE A 141 13.31 -10.15 -10.75
CA ILE A 141 13.29 -11.62 -10.83
C ILE A 141 12.40 -12.10 -11.99
N ALA A 142 11.21 -11.54 -12.10
CA ALA A 142 10.27 -11.92 -13.15
C ALA A 142 10.77 -11.56 -14.57
N SER A 143 11.47 -10.43 -14.74
CA SER A 143 12.06 -10.03 -16.02
C SER A 143 13.17 -10.98 -16.49
N LEU A 144 13.82 -11.65 -15.55
CA LEU A 144 14.82 -12.69 -15.78
C LEU A 144 14.20 -14.10 -15.87
N ASN A 145 12.88 -14.21 -16.05
CA ASN A 145 12.11 -15.46 -16.07
C ASN A 145 12.17 -16.28 -14.78
N GLY A 146 12.54 -15.67 -13.65
CA GLY A 146 12.49 -16.29 -12.32
C GLY A 146 11.05 -16.50 -11.84
N ASP A 147 10.83 -17.52 -11.01
CA ASP A 147 9.52 -17.78 -10.42
C ASP A 147 9.24 -16.85 -9.24
N VAL A 148 8.15 -16.10 -9.33
CA VAL A 148 7.68 -15.17 -8.29
C VAL A 148 6.36 -15.62 -7.65
N SER A 149 5.91 -16.84 -7.90
CA SER A 149 4.61 -17.37 -7.46
C SER A 149 4.43 -17.36 -5.94
N ASN A 150 5.51 -17.48 -5.17
CA ASN A 150 5.48 -17.46 -3.70
C ASN A 150 5.38 -16.04 -3.12
N PHE A 151 5.62 -15.01 -3.93
CA PHE A 151 5.75 -13.62 -3.46
C PHE A 151 4.54 -12.74 -3.82
N VAL A 152 3.72 -13.21 -4.75
CA VAL A 152 2.52 -12.53 -5.23
C VAL A 152 1.38 -13.52 -5.40
N SER A 153 0.14 -13.04 -5.39
CA SER A 153 -1.00 -13.92 -5.68
C SER A 153 -0.94 -14.50 -7.08
N ASN A 154 -1.58 -15.66 -7.30
CA ASN A 154 -1.65 -16.30 -8.62
C ASN A 154 -2.19 -15.36 -9.71
N PHE A 155 -3.12 -14.49 -9.36
CA PHE A 155 -3.66 -13.49 -10.29
C PHE A 155 -2.60 -12.48 -10.70
N VAL A 156 -1.83 -11.95 -9.76
CA VAL A 156 -0.73 -11.02 -10.02
C VAL A 156 0.35 -11.68 -10.88
N ASN A 157 0.77 -12.91 -10.53
CA ASN A 157 1.78 -13.66 -11.28
C ASN A 157 1.37 -13.85 -12.75
N LYS A 158 0.10 -14.23 -13.00
CA LYS A 158 -0.43 -14.35 -14.35
C LYS A 158 -0.39 -13.03 -15.14
N LYS A 159 -0.78 -11.92 -14.50
CA LYS A 159 -0.72 -10.59 -15.11
C LYS A 159 0.71 -10.16 -15.43
N MET A 160 1.69 -10.42 -14.53
CA MET A 160 3.10 -10.13 -14.75
C MET A 160 3.66 -10.92 -15.95
N LYS A 161 3.40 -12.22 -16.01
CA LYS A 161 3.81 -13.07 -17.15
C LYS A 161 3.29 -12.55 -18.49
N GLY A 162 2.07 -12.00 -18.50
CA GLY A 162 1.52 -11.37 -19.71
C GLY A 162 2.21 -10.07 -20.11
N LYS A 163 2.74 -9.30 -19.16
CA LYS A 163 3.47 -8.03 -19.43
C LYS A 163 4.92 -8.25 -19.86
N ILE A 164 5.57 -9.30 -19.37
CA ILE A 164 6.99 -9.59 -19.66
C ILE A 164 7.15 -10.23 -21.04
N LYS A 165 6.14 -10.95 -21.53
CA LYS A 165 6.16 -11.60 -22.84
C LYS A 165 5.87 -10.66 -24.01
N CYS A 166 5.48 -9.43 -23.75
CA CYS A 166 5.28 -8.36 -24.73
C CYS A 166 6.48 -7.43 -24.79
#